data_7ba455dcc93c392998951d04c9ba8b7b
#
_entry.id   7ba455dcc93c392998951d04c9ba8b7b
#
_cell.length_a   1.000
_cell.length_b   1.000
_cell.length_c   1.000
_cell.angle_alpha   90.00
_cell.angle_beta   90.00
_cell.angle_gamma   90.00
#
_symmetry.space_group_name_H-M   'P 1'
#
loop_
_entity.id
_entity.type
_entity.pdbx_description
1 polymer ?
#
loop_
_entity_poly.entity_id
_entity_poly.type
_entity_poly.pdbx_seq_one_letter_code
_entity_poly.pdbx_strand_id
1 'polypeptide(L)'
;MERDPVSYPIGYHLQLQAEYLLALWAKVRVGALPRAAFDAELQTIQAHCQHWLLTGAACPSAKTVETCRNLLALWDALWSFTRHPGVEPTNNSSERALRHPVIWRRLSYGTHSTRGSTFVARSLSVVETCRLQKRSSLLFIRQALIAFRSRAPAPSLVPDLATLKT
;
A
#
# COMPACT_ATOMS: atom_id res chain seq x y z
N MET A 1 -23.42 -20.85 5.74
CA MET A 1 -22.72 -20.75 4.44
C MET A 1 -21.64 -21.83 4.46
N GLU A 2 -21.86 -22.89 3.71
CA GLU A 2 -20.98 -24.07 3.67
C GLU A 2 -19.65 -23.64 3.00
N ARG A 3 -18.53 -23.90 3.67
CA ARG A 3 -17.21 -23.54 3.13
C ARG A 3 -16.85 -24.54 2.04
N ASP A 4 -16.50 -24.07 0.85
CA ASP A 4 -16.08 -24.93 -0.26
C ASP A 4 -14.89 -25.80 0.20
N PRO A 5 -15.06 -27.15 0.24
CA PRO A 5 -14.05 -28.07 0.79
C PRO A 5 -12.74 -28.06 0.01
N VAL A 6 -12.75 -27.60 -1.22
CA VAL A 6 -11.56 -27.53 -2.09
C VAL A 6 -10.78 -26.24 -1.86
N SER A 7 -11.46 -25.10 -1.83
CA SER A 7 -10.82 -23.78 -1.71
C SER A 7 -10.46 -23.43 -0.26
N TYR A 8 -11.21 -23.99 0.71
CA TYR A 8 -11.01 -23.65 2.11
C TYR A 8 -9.60 -23.98 2.64
N PRO A 9 -9.05 -25.20 2.42
CA PRO A 9 -7.69 -25.51 2.91
C PRO A 9 -6.64 -24.58 2.31
N ILE A 10 -6.75 -24.25 1.01
CA ILE A 10 -5.81 -23.37 0.31
C ILE A 10 -5.82 -21.97 0.95
N GLY A 11 -7.02 -21.39 1.09
CA GLY A 11 -7.19 -20.09 1.71
C GLY A 11 -6.72 -20.06 3.16
N TYR A 12 -7.04 -21.10 3.94
CA TYR A 12 -6.65 -21.21 5.34
C TYR A 12 -5.12 -21.24 5.52
N HIS A 13 -4.41 -22.05 4.74
CA HIS A 13 -2.96 -22.11 4.83
C HIS A 13 -2.27 -20.81 4.36
N LEU A 14 -2.77 -20.18 3.31
CA LEU A 14 -2.26 -18.88 2.88
C LEU A 14 -2.50 -17.79 3.96
N GLN A 15 -3.65 -17.81 4.61
CA GLN A 15 -3.96 -16.90 5.72
C GLN A 15 -3.00 -17.10 6.90
N LEU A 16 -2.74 -18.35 7.29
CA LEU A 16 -1.78 -18.66 8.36
C LEU A 16 -0.38 -18.09 8.05
N GLN A 17 0.10 -18.22 6.80
CA GLN A 17 1.39 -17.67 6.41
C GLN A 17 1.39 -16.14 6.46
N ALA A 18 0.31 -15.49 6.04
CA ALA A 18 0.17 -14.04 6.12
C ALA A 18 0.15 -13.55 7.59
N GLU A 19 -0.59 -14.21 8.47
CA GLU A 19 -0.63 -13.89 9.90
C GLU A 19 0.74 -14.07 10.56
N TYR A 20 1.45 -15.15 10.23
CA TYR A 20 2.79 -15.40 10.74
C TYR A 20 3.79 -14.35 10.26
N LEU A 21 3.76 -14.00 8.97
CA LEU A 21 4.56 -12.91 8.39
C LEU A 21 4.36 -11.59 9.13
N LEU A 22 3.09 -11.20 9.35
CA LEU A 22 2.75 -9.96 10.03
C LEU A 22 3.18 -9.95 11.50
N ALA A 23 3.07 -11.10 12.18
CA ALA A 23 3.55 -11.27 13.56
C ALA A 23 5.07 -11.12 13.66
N LEU A 24 5.83 -11.72 12.73
CA LEU A 24 7.28 -11.54 12.64
C LEU A 24 7.66 -10.10 12.35
N TRP A 25 6.96 -9.47 11.40
CA TRP A 25 7.20 -8.06 11.06
C TRP A 25 6.94 -7.11 12.25
N ALA A 26 5.90 -7.39 13.03
CA ALA A 26 5.64 -6.62 14.25
C ALA A 26 6.83 -6.67 15.23
N LYS A 27 7.48 -7.83 15.37
CA LYS A 27 8.69 -8.00 16.20
C LYS A 27 9.89 -7.23 15.63
N VAL A 28 10.08 -7.24 14.30
CA VAL A 28 11.13 -6.47 13.63
C VAL A 28 10.95 -4.97 13.89
N ARG A 29 9.72 -4.48 13.76
CA ARG A 29 9.39 -3.06 13.93
C ARG A 29 9.68 -2.52 15.33
N VAL A 30 9.54 -3.34 16.36
CA VAL A 30 9.86 -2.97 17.75
C VAL A 30 11.29 -3.35 18.16
N GLY A 31 12.11 -3.84 17.23
CA GLY A 31 13.50 -4.25 17.50
C GLY A 31 13.65 -5.57 18.26
N ALA A 32 12.56 -6.34 18.46
CA ALA A 32 12.59 -7.63 19.15
C ALA A 32 13.10 -8.79 18.27
N LEU A 33 13.14 -8.60 16.95
CA LEU A 33 13.67 -9.58 15.99
C LEU A 33 14.63 -8.88 15.03
N PRO A 34 15.89 -9.35 14.91
CA PRO A 34 16.84 -8.86 13.92
C PRO A 34 16.33 -9.09 12.48
N ARG A 35 16.61 -8.15 11.57
CA ARG A 35 16.21 -8.27 10.17
C ARG A 35 16.71 -9.56 9.51
N ALA A 36 17.94 -9.97 9.77
CA ALA A 36 18.51 -11.20 9.21
C ALA A 36 17.72 -12.46 9.63
N ALA A 37 17.25 -12.51 10.88
CA ALA A 37 16.40 -13.62 11.35
C ALA A 37 15.02 -13.59 10.68
N PHE A 38 14.45 -12.42 10.47
CA PHE A 38 13.21 -12.26 9.70
C PHE A 38 13.38 -12.72 8.25
N ASP A 39 14.49 -12.36 7.60
CA ASP A 39 14.76 -12.73 6.20
C ASP A 39 14.97 -14.25 6.04
N ALA A 40 15.51 -14.95 7.05
CA ALA A 40 15.60 -16.42 7.07
C ALA A 40 14.21 -17.06 7.13
N GLU A 41 13.33 -16.57 8.00
CA GLU A 41 11.94 -17.07 8.11
C GLU A 41 11.13 -16.80 6.83
N LEU A 42 11.40 -15.68 6.15
CA LEU A 42 10.73 -15.33 4.90
C LEU A 42 10.88 -16.40 3.82
N GLN A 43 12.03 -17.05 3.69
CA GLN A 43 12.24 -18.09 2.70
C GLN A 43 11.28 -19.26 2.91
N THR A 44 11.06 -19.66 4.16
CA THR A 44 10.11 -20.72 4.52
C THR A 44 8.68 -20.30 4.23
N ILE A 45 8.31 -19.05 4.58
CA ILE A 45 6.97 -18.51 4.31
C ILE A 45 6.71 -18.46 2.80
N GLN A 46 7.68 -17.99 2.01
CA GLN A 46 7.59 -17.95 0.55
C GLN A 46 7.39 -19.34 -0.06
N ALA A 47 8.17 -20.33 0.38
CA ALA A 47 8.03 -21.70 -0.11
C ALA A 47 6.64 -22.27 0.20
N HIS A 48 6.11 -22.05 1.41
CA HIS A 48 4.76 -22.47 1.77
C HIS A 48 3.68 -21.75 0.96
N CYS A 49 3.78 -20.43 0.80
CA CYS A 49 2.84 -19.67 -0.01
C CYS A 49 2.85 -20.15 -1.47
N GLN A 50 4.04 -20.35 -2.06
CA GLN A 50 4.17 -20.83 -3.43
C GLN A 50 3.55 -22.23 -3.60
N HIS A 51 3.81 -23.14 -2.67
CA HIS A 51 3.21 -24.47 -2.67
C HIS A 51 1.69 -24.43 -2.71
N TRP A 52 1.07 -23.65 -1.81
CA TRP A 52 -0.39 -23.57 -1.74
C TRP A 52 -1.01 -22.82 -2.91
N LEU A 53 -0.33 -21.81 -3.47
CA LEU A 53 -0.78 -21.13 -4.69
C LEU A 53 -0.71 -22.05 -5.90
N LEU A 54 0.33 -22.87 -6.05
CA LEU A 54 0.45 -23.86 -7.13
C LEU A 54 -0.63 -24.95 -6.99
N THR A 55 -0.88 -25.44 -5.78
CA THR A 55 -1.97 -26.37 -5.48
C THR A 55 -3.33 -25.77 -5.85
N GLY A 56 -3.56 -24.50 -5.50
CA GLY A 56 -4.78 -23.78 -5.85
C GLY A 56 -4.94 -23.52 -7.35
N ALA A 57 -3.83 -23.30 -8.06
CA ALA A 57 -3.84 -23.10 -9.52
C ALA A 57 -4.18 -24.38 -10.32
N ALA A 58 -4.15 -25.54 -9.67
CA ALA A 58 -4.48 -26.85 -10.24
C ALA A 58 -5.78 -27.46 -9.67
N CYS A 59 -6.51 -26.76 -8.78
CA CYS A 59 -7.73 -27.29 -8.15
C CYS A 59 -8.96 -27.22 -9.08
N PRO A 60 -10.06 -27.93 -8.76
CA PRO A 60 -11.27 -27.92 -9.58
C PRO A 60 -12.07 -26.60 -9.57
N SER A 61 -11.83 -25.70 -8.61
CA SER A 61 -12.56 -24.45 -8.46
C SER A 61 -12.00 -23.37 -9.40
N ALA A 62 -12.70 -23.03 -10.47
CA ALA A 62 -12.28 -22.03 -11.47
C ALA A 62 -11.90 -20.67 -10.83
N LYS A 63 -12.68 -20.20 -9.84
CA LYS A 63 -12.42 -18.95 -9.12
C LYS A 63 -11.11 -19.01 -8.34
N THR A 64 -10.84 -20.14 -7.68
CA THR A 64 -9.59 -20.34 -6.92
C THR A 64 -8.40 -20.43 -7.84
N VAL A 65 -8.53 -21.14 -8.96
CA VAL A 65 -7.49 -21.22 -10.00
C VAL A 65 -7.10 -19.84 -10.52
N GLU A 66 -8.09 -19.01 -10.87
CA GLU A 66 -7.87 -17.66 -11.38
C GLU A 66 -7.16 -16.79 -10.32
N THR A 67 -7.65 -16.82 -9.08
CA THR A 67 -7.06 -16.05 -7.97
C THR A 67 -5.60 -16.47 -7.73
N CYS A 68 -5.33 -17.78 -7.65
CA CYS A 68 -3.98 -18.29 -7.42
C CYS A 68 -3.02 -17.97 -8.57
N ARG A 69 -3.47 -18.06 -9.82
CA ARG A 69 -2.67 -17.68 -10.99
C ARG A 69 -2.35 -16.19 -11.01
N ASN A 70 -3.31 -15.34 -10.67
CA ASN A 70 -3.08 -13.89 -10.56
C ASN A 70 -2.07 -13.56 -9.47
N LEU A 71 -2.13 -14.21 -8.30
CA LEU A 71 -1.16 -14.02 -7.23
C LEU A 71 0.24 -14.53 -7.64
N LEU A 72 0.33 -15.66 -8.33
CA LEU A 72 1.60 -16.18 -8.87
C LEU A 72 2.19 -15.24 -9.93
N ALA A 73 1.37 -14.64 -10.79
CA ALA A 73 1.81 -13.65 -11.77
C ALA A 73 2.37 -12.38 -11.12
N LEU A 74 1.87 -12.02 -9.93
CA LEU A 74 2.31 -10.88 -9.13
C LEU A 74 3.37 -11.26 -8.07
N TRP A 75 3.95 -12.46 -8.15
CA TRP A 75 4.83 -13.01 -7.12
C TRP A 75 5.93 -12.05 -6.67
N ASP A 76 6.66 -11.49 -7.63
CA ASP A 76 7.74 -10.53 -7.34
C ASP A 76 7.25 -9.23 -6.69
N ALA A 77 6.06 -8.79 -7.05
CA ALA A 77 5.45 -7.59 -6.47
C ALA A 77 4.99 -7.83 -5.03
N LEU A 78 4.45 -9.02 -4.71
CA LEU A 78 4.05 -9.39 -3.35
C LEU A 78 5.22 -9.33 -2.36
N TRP A 79 6.44 -9.65 -2.81
CA TRP A 79 7.65 -9.68 -2.00
C TRP A 79 8.56 -8.47 -2.17
N SER A 80 8.08 -7.39 -2.79
CA SER A 80 8.88 -6.17 -3.05
C SER A 80 9.45 -5.55 -1.77
N PHE A 81 8.74 -5.64 -0.62
CA PHE A 81 9.19 -5.13 0.68
C PHE A 81 10.46 -5.81 1.20
N THR A 82 10.81 -7.00 0.69
CA THR A 82 12.05 -7.70 1.06
C THR A 82 13.27 -7.07 0.41
N ARG A 83 13.11 -6.48 -0.77
CA ARG A 83 14.17 -5.91 -1.61
C ARG A 83 14.38 -4.42 -1.40
N HIS A 84 13.38 -3.73 -0.83
CA HIS A 84 13.41 -2.27 -0.68
C HIS A 84 13.38 -1.89 0.81
N PRO A 85 14.49 -1.36 1.36
CA PRO A 85 14.51 -0.84 2.73
C PRO A 85 13.42 0.23 2.93
N GLY A 86 12.75 0.18 4.08
CA GLY A 86 11.68 1.14 4.41
C GLY A 86 10.29 0.81 3.85
N VAL A 87 10.16 -0.22 3.00
CA VAL A 87 8.87 -0.73 2.56
C VAL A 87 8.37 -1.77 3.55
N GLU A 88 7.15 -1.59 4.03
CA GLU A 88 6.49 -2.53 4.95
C GLU A 88 5.68 -3.59 4.17
N PRO A 89 5.51 -4.82 4.72
CA PRO A 89 4.64 -5.86 4.13
C PRO A 89 3.14 -5.55 4.31
N THR A 90 2.79 -4.29 4.49
CA THR A 90 1.42 -3.84 4.71
C THR A 90 1.09 -2.63 3.86
N ASN A 91 -0.19 -2.48 3.49
CA ASN A 91 -0.70 -1.33 2.77
C ASN A 91 -1.24 -0.21 3.71
N ASN A 92 -0.98 -0.32 5.01
CA ASN A 92 -1.54 0.58 6.04
C ASN A 92 -1.22 2.05 5.79
N SER A 93 -0.06 2.35 5.20
CA SER A 93 0.35 3.72 4.86
C SER A 93 -0.54 4.31 3.76
N SER A 94 -0.75 3.55 2.68
CA SER A 94 -1.64 3.96 1.57
C SER A 94 -3.10 4.03 2.01
N GLU A 95 -3.57 3.07 2.81
CA GLU A 95 -4.94 3.06 3.33
C GLU A 95 -5.21 4.26 4.24
N ARG A 96 -4.26 4.62 5.10
CA ARG A 96 -4.35 5.85 5.92
C ARG A 96 -4.42 7.11 5.07
N ALA A 97 -3.62 7.18 4.00
CA ALA A 97 -3.65 8.32 3.08
C ALA A 97 -4.99 8.41 2.33
N LEU A 98 -5.59 7.27 1.96
CA LEU A 98 -6.87 7.21 1.27
C LEU A 98 -8.08 7.39 2.20
N ARG A 99 -7.93 7.32 3.51
CA ARG A 99 -9.05 7.42 4.47
C ARG A 99 -9.81 8.74 4.33
N HIS A 100 -9.11 9.87 4.27
CA HIS A 100 -9.73 11.19 4.11
C HIS A 100 -10.49 11.33 2.78
N PRO A 101 -9.94 10.94 1.62
CA PRO A 101 -10.66 10.88 0.36
C PRO A 101 -11.94 10.04 0.40
N VAL A 102 -11.89 8.87 1.05
CA VAL A 102 -13.05 7.98 1.16
C VAL A 102 -14.15 8.59 2.03
N ILE A 103 -13.79 9.19 3.18
CA ILE A 103 -14.75 9.88 4.06
C ILE A 103 -15.36 11.06 3.31
N TRP A 104 -14.54 11.90 2.68
CA TRP A 104 -15.00 13.04 1.89
C TRP A 104 -15.99 12.61 0.79
N ARG A 105 -15.67 11.56 0.02
CA ARG A 105 -16.55 11.02 -1.02
C ARG A 105 -17.91 10.58 -0.47
N ARG A 106 -17.95 9.98 0.72
CA ARG A 106 -19.19 9.56 1.37
C ARG A 106 -20.05 10.75 1.82
N LEU A 107 -19.41 11.82 2.28
CA LEU A 107 -20.11 13.02 2.79
C LEU A 107 -20.55 13.96 1.66
N SER A 108 -19.80 14.05 0.56
CA SER A 108 -20.04 14.98 -0.55
C SER A 108 -20.69 14.34 -1.79
N TYR A 109 -21.07 13.06 -1.71
CA TYR A 109 -21.63 12.30 -2.83
C TYR A 109 -20.70 12.20 -4.06
N GLY A 110 -19.41 12.49 -3.89
CA GLY A 110 -18.37 12.40 -4.93
C GLY A 110 -18.35 13.58 -5.91
N THR A 111 -17.94 13.30 -7.14
CA THR A 111 -17.83 14.28 -8.21
C THR A 111 -18.66 13.85 -9.43
N HIS A 112 -19.25 14.83 -10.13
CA HIS A 112 -20.10 14.58 -11.30
C HIS A 112 -19.39 14.81 -12.65
N SER A 113 -18.09 15.13 -12.65
CA SER A 113 -17.33 15.38 -13.86
C SER A 113 -15.87 14.95 -13.74
N THR A 114 -15.25 14.61 -14.85
CA THR A 114 -13.81 14.30 -14.92
C THR A 114 -12.94 15.45 -14.39
N ARG A 115 -13.32 16.71 -14.71
CA ARG A 115 -12.62 17.89 -14.21
C ARG A 115 -12.72 17.99 -12.68
N GLY A 116 -13.89 17.73 -12.11
CA GLY A 116 -14.09 17.69 -10.66
C GLY A 116 -13.27 16.59 -10.00
N SER A 117 -13.26 15.39 -10.57
CA SER A 117 -12.45 14.26 -10.07
C SER A 117 -10.96 14.57 -10.09
N THR A 118 -10.48 15.18 -11.18
CA THR A 118 -9.07 15.60 -11.31
C THR A 118 -8.70 16.68 -10.29
N PHE A 119 -9.59 17.67 -10.09
CA PHE A 119 -9.39 18.72 -9.09
C PHE A 119 -9.28 18.13 -7.69
N VAL A 120 -10.19 17.24 -7.32
CA VAL A 120 -10.18 16.58 -6.01
C VAL A 120 -8.91 15.75 -5.81
N ALA A 121 -8.53 14.92 -6.79
CA ALA A 121 -7.32 14.10 -6.72
C ALA A 121 -6.07 14.97 -6.51
N ARG A 122 -5.92 16.06 -7.25
CA ARG A 122 -4.81 17.01 -7.11
C ARG A 122 -4.81 17.72 -5.76
N SER A 123 -5.97 18.19 -5.32
CA SER A 123 -6.10 18.87 -4.02
C SER A 123 -5.74 17.96 -2.86
N LEU A 124 -6.23 16.71 -2.86
CA LEU A 124 -5.90 15.71 -1.86
C LEU A 124 -4.41 15.35 -1.87
N SER A 125 -3.81 15.21 -3.06
CA SER A 125 -2.36 14.99 -3.18
C SER A 125 -1.55 16.13 -2.55
N VAL A 126 -1.94 17.39 -2.79
CA VAL A 126 -1.29 18.55 -2.17
C VAL A 126 -1.44 18.53 -0.65
N VAL A 127 -2.65 18.31 -0.15
CA VAL A 127 -2.93 18.30 1.30
C VAL A 127 -2.15 17.19 2.00
N GLU A 128 -2.18 15.95 1.48
CA GLU A 128 -1.48 14.83 2.09
C GLU A 128 0.04 14.99 2.01
N THR A 129 0.58 15.49 0.88
CA THR A 129 2.01 15.75 0.76
C THR A 129 2.47 16.82 1.76
N CYS A 130 1.73 17.92 1.89
CA CYS A 130 2.02 18.94 2.89
C CYS A 130 1.95 18.38 4.32
N ARG A 131 0.94 17.54 4.62
CA ARG A 131 0.79 16.89 5.92
C ARG A 131 1.99 16.00 6.26
N LEU A 132 2.41 15.16 5.32
CA LEU A 132 3.59 14.28 5.50
C LEU A 132 4.88 15.07 5.70
N GLN A 133 5.01 16.23 5.04
CA GLN A 133 6.13 17.14 5.17
C GLN A 133 6.02 18.09 6.38
N LYS A 134 4.97 17.97 7.21
CA LYS A 134 4.67 18.90 8.32
C LYS A 134 4.59 20.38 7.87
N ARG A 135 4.13 20.62 6.64
CA ARG A 135 3.91 21.95 6.04
C ARG A 135 2.43 22.31 6.08
N SER A 136 2.14 23.61 6.18
CA SER A 136 0.77 24.12 6.05
C SER A 136 0.30 24.04 4.59
N SER A 137 -0.73 23.22 4.32
CA SER A 137 -1.35 23.15 2.98
C SER A 137 -2.01 24.47 2.58
N LEU A 138 -2.58 25.21 3.54
CA LEU A 138 -3.18 26.53 3.29
C LEU A 138 -2.14 27.54 2.82
N LEU A 139 -1.00 27.61 3.48
CA LEU A 139 0.11 28.49 3.07
C LEU A 139 0.66 28.12 1.69
N PHE A 140 0.81 26.82 1.42
CA PHE A 140 1.25 26.34 0.12
C PHE A 140 0.28 26.74 -0.99
N ILE A 141 -1.01 26.51 -0.82
CA ILE A 141 -2.05 26.88 -1.80
C ILE A 141 -2.09 28.41 -2.01
N ARG A 142 -1.98 29.19 -0.93
CA ARG A 142 -1.90 30.65 -1.02
C ARG A 142 -0.69 31.10 -1.85
N GLN A 143 0.49 30.54 -1.60
CA GLN A 143 1.70 30.83 -2.35
C GLN A 143 1.57 30.46 -3.84
N ALA A 144 0.99 29.29 -4.11
CA ALA A 144 0.73 28.84 -5.48
C ALA A 144 -0.23 29.79 -6.23
N LEU A 145 -1.28 30.29 -5.56
CA LEU A 145 -2.20 31.26 -6.15
C LEU A 145 -1.55 32.60 -6.39
N ILE A 146 -0.71 33.09 -5.48
CA ILE A 146 0.06 34.33 -5.67
C ILE A 146 1.01 34.18 -6.87
N ALA A 147 1.77 33.08 -6.91
CA ALA A 147 2.69 32.81 -8.02
C ALA A 147 1.96 32.74 -9.36
N PHE A 148 0.80 32.06 -9.40
CA PHE A 148 -0.03 31.99 -10.61
C PHE A 148 -0.48 33.42 -11.10
N ARG A 149 -0.92 34.28 -10.17
CA ARG A 149 -1.36 35.65 -10.49
C ARG A 149 -0.22 36.55 -10.95
N SER A 150 0.95 36.40 -10.35
CA SER A 150 2.15 37.18 -10.69
C SER A 150 2.98 36.59 -11.84
N ARG A 151 2.53 35.48 -12.44
CA ARG A 151 3.28 34.71 -13.46
C ARG A 151 4.68 34.27 -12.97
N ALA A 152 4.84 34.09 -11.66
CA ALA A 152 6.05 33.60 -11.04
C ALA A 152 6.07 32.05 -11.01
N PRO A 153 7.24 31.41 -10.82
CA PRO A 153 7.34 29.97 -10.64
C PRO A 153 6.48 29.47 -9.49
N ALA A 154 5.75 28.38 -9.70
CA ALA A 154 4.94 27.76 -8.66
C ALA A 154 5.82 27.15 -7.55
N PRO A 155 5.39 27.17 -6.27
CA PRO A 155 6.11 26.52 -5.20
C PRO A 155 6.17 25.00 -5.42
N SER A 156 7.31 24.37 -5.09
CA SER A 156 7.51 22.93 -5.24
C SER A 156 6.96 22.17 -4.04
N LEU A 157 6.33 21.01 -4.31
CA LEU A 157 6.01 19.99 -3.29
C LEU A 157 7.17 19.01 -3.07
N VAL A 158 8.12 18.97 -4.02
CA VAL A 158 9.31 18.11 -3.87
C VAL A 158 10.24 18.78 -2.88
N PRO A 159 10.64 18.10 -1.80
CA PRO A 159 11.61 18.62 -0.85
C PRO A 159 12.94 18.87 -1.56
N ASP A 160 13.64 19.94 -1.22
CA ASP A 160 15.02 20.12 -1.65
C ASP A 160 15.87 19.02 -1.04
N LEU A 161 16.56 18.27 -1.88
CA LEU A 161 17.45 17.16 -1.45
C LEU A 161 18.53 17.63 -0.47
N ALA A 162 18.83 18.92 -0.43
CA ALA A 162 19.74 19.54 0.53
C ALA A 162 19.19 19.52 1.97
N THR A 163 17.87 19.54 2.16
CA THR A 163 17.24 19.55 3.50
C THR A 163 16.97 18.17 4.08
N LEU A 164 17.20 17.10 3.32
CA LEU A 164 17.01 15.70 3.76
C LEU A 164 18.27 15.08 4.40
N LYS A 165 19.37 15.84 4.52
CA LYS A 165 20.66 15.35 5.06
C LYS A 165 20.94 15.79 6.50
N THR A 166 19.95 16.28 7.20
CA THR A 166 20.00 16.56 8.65
C THR A 166 18.99 15.61 9.35
#